data_62520b68fa8f6c386568c3e6ac01c2a2
#
_entry.id   62520b68fa8f6c386568c3e6ac01c2a2
#
_cell.length_a   1.000
_cell.length_b   1.000
_cell.length_c   1.000
_cell.angle_alpha   90.00
_cell.angle_beta   90.00
_cell.angle_gamma   90.00
#
_symmetry.space_group_name_H-M   'P 1'
#
loop_
_entity.id
_entity.type
_entity.pdbx_description
1 polymer ?
#
loop_
_entity_poly.entity_id
_entity_poly.type
_entity_poly.pdbx_seq_one_letter_code
_entity_poly.pdbx_strand_id
1 'polypeptide(L)'
;SAIKMHRYRFYNTMKATTFALILLSILTGTCLTSCIDDDFTTNPSHVLAFSTDTVAFDTVFTTIGTSTRSFRIYNRNKKSLNISSIKLADAEHSGFHINVDGMSGDNFTNVEIRGKDSLYVFVEANIDPTNQDNPIFIVDSIVFVTNGVQQDVKLTAYGQDVIIKRGETFTTDT
;
A
#
# COMPACT_ATOMS: atom_id res chain seq x y z
N SER A 1 -44.79 -21.45 -59.48
CA SER A 1 -44.44 -20.05 -59.15
C SER A 1 -44.26 -19.81 -57.63
N ALA A 2 -45.11 -20.41 -56.77
CA ALA A 2 -45.04 -20.21 -55.32
C ALA A 2 -43.76 -20.81 -54.66
N ILE A 3 -43.24 -21.96 -55.12
CA ILE A 3 -42.05 -22.62 -54.57
C ILE A 3 -40.74 -21.84 -54.79
N LYS A 4 -40.63 -21.13 -55.92
CA LYS A 4 -39.48 -20.24 -56.19
C LYS A 4 -39.44 -19.03 -55.24
N MET A 5 -40.59 -18.48 -54.91
CA MET A 5 -40.72 -17.32 -54.04
C MET A 5 -40.41 -17.69 -52.56
N HIS A 6 -40.81 -18.89 -52.13
CA HIS A 6 -40.54 -19.37 -50.78
C HIS A 6 -39.02 -19.64 -50.59
N ARG A 7 -38.32 -20.19 -51.59
CA ARG A 7 -36.87 -20.39 -51.57
C ARG A 7 -36.06 -19.10 -51.51
N TYR A 8 -36.48 -18.07 -52.22
CA TYR A 8 -35.85 -16.75 -52.21
C TYR A 8 -36.01 -16.05 -50.85
N ARG A 9 -37.15 -16.18 -50.22
CA ARG A 9 -37.41 -15.61 -48.90
C ARG A 9 -36.57 -16.30 -47.81
N PHE A 10 -36.44 -17.61 -47.88
CA PHE A 10 -35.61 -18.39 -46.94
C PHE A 10 -34.12 -18.08 -47.09
N TYR A 11 -33.64 -17.90 -48.30
CA TYR A 11 -32.23 -17.58 -48.58
C TYR A 11 -31.84 -16.17 -48.11
N ASN A 12 -32.72 -15.20 -48.25
CA ASN A 12 -32.48 -13.85 -47.78
C ASN A 12 -32.56 -13.72 -46.26
N THR A 13 -33.41 -14.48 -45.56
CA THR A 13 -33.48 -14.50 -44.11
C THR A 13 -32.23 -15.18 -43.53
N MET A 14 -31.73 -16.26 -44.11
CA MET A 14 -30.48 -16.90 -43.71
C MET A 14 -29.27 -15.99 -43.89
N LYS A 15 -29.18 -15.20 -44.97
CA LYS A 15 -28.11 -14.22 -45.14
C LYS A 15 -28.16 -13.09 -44.12
N ALA A 16 -29.36 -12.60 -43.81
CA ALA A 16 -29.55 -11.54 -42.80
C ALA A 16 -29.17 -12.01 -41.38
N THR A 17 -29.54 -13.24 -41.00
CA THR A 17 -29.19 -13.80 -39.70
C THR A 17 -27.69 -14.11 -39.58
N THR A 18 -27.05 -14.64 -40.62
CA THR A 18 -25.60 -14.85 -40.61
C THR A 18 -24.81 -13.53 -40.55
N PHE A 19 -25.28 -12.51 -41.27
CA PHE A 19 -24.69 -11.17 -41.26
C PHE A 19 -24.83 -10.51 -39.87
N ALA A 20 -25.97 -10.65 -39.22
CA ALA A 20 -26.22 -10.15 -37.87
C ALA A 20 -25.35 -10.87 -36.83
N LEU A 21 -25.15 -12.19 -36.96
CA LEU A 21 -24.28 -12.96 -36.07
C LEU A 21 -22.80 -12.58 -36.23
N ILE A 22 -22.35 -12.32 -37.47
CA ILE A 22 -20.97 -11.88 -37.73
C ILE A 22 -20.78 -10.44 -37.18
N LEU A 23 -21.75 -9.55 -37.35
CA LEU A 23 -21.69 -8.19 -36.79
C LEU A 23 -21.65 -8.21 -35.25
N LEU A 24 -22.41 -9.09 -34.60
CA LEU A 24 -22.42 -9.27 -33.15
C LEU A 24 -21.09 -9.85 -32.62
N SER A 25 -20.45 -10.77 -33.36
CA SER A 25 -19.18 -11.33 -32.99
C SER A 25 -18.01 -10.31 -33.10
N ILE A 26 -18.08 -9.38 -34.07
CA ILE A 26 -17.12 -8.29 -34.22
C ILE A 26 -17.28 -7.27 -33.08
N LEU A 27 -18.52 -6.97 -32.69
CA LEU A 27 -18.80 -6.01 -31.62
C LEU A 27 -18.37 -6.52 -30.24
N THR A 28 -18.44 -7.83 -29.98
CA THR A 28 -17.97 -8.46 -28.75
C THR A 28 -16.44 -8.59 -28.67
N GLY A 29 -15.75 -8.63 -29.83
CA GLY A 29 -14.30 -8.77 -29.92
C GLY A 29 -13.51 -7.49 -29.57
N THR A 30 -14.12 -6.31 -29.59
CA THR A 30 -13.43 -5.02 -29.39
C THR A 30 -13.33 -4.56 -27.93
N CYS A 31 -13.92 -5.27 -26.97
CA CYS A 31 -13.96 -4.85 -25.57
C CYS A 31 -12.81 -5.39 -24.71
N LEU A 32 -11.80 -6.11 -25.23
CA LEU A 32 -10.79 -6.79 -24.42
C LEU A 32 -9.38 -6.22 -24.50
N THR A 33 -9.16 -5.08 -25.15
CA THR A 33 -7.85 -4.42 -25.12
C THR A 33 -7.88 -3.20 -24.21
N SER A 34 -8.09 -3.41 -22.90
CA SER A 34 -7.62 -2.46 -21.91
C SER A 34 -6.14 -2.81 -21.62
N CYS A 35 -5.23 -2.44 -22.51
CA CYS A 35 -3.84 -2.30 -22.18
C CYS A 35 -3.75 -1.15 -21.18
N ILE A 36 -3.59 -1.45 -19.90
CA ILE A 36 -3.09 -0.49 -18.93
C ILE A 36 -1.61 -0.36 -19.29
N ASP A 37 -1.28 0.65 -20.08
CA ASP A 37 0.09 1.04 -20.34
C ASP A 37 0.60 1.67 -19.04
N ASP A 38 1.33 0.91 -18.22
CA ASP A 38 2.01 1.40 -17.02
C ASP A 38 3.20 2.26 -17.46
N ASP A 39 2.88 3.45 -18.00
CA ASP A 39 3.88 4.43 -18.44
C ASP A 39 4.51 5.08 -17.21
N PHE A 40 5.72 4.65 -16.86
CA PHE A 40 6.50 5.19 -15.76
C PHE A 40 7.11 6.55 -16.10
N THR A 41 7.18 7.42 -15.12
CA THR A 41 7.90 8.68 -15.24
C THR A 41 9.24 8.62 -14.52
N THR A 42 10.27 9.15 -15.15
CA THR A 42 11.61 9.32 -14.56
C THR A 42 11.93 10.79 -14.25
N ASN A 43 10.93 11.69 -14.38
CA ASN A 43 11.13 13.12 -14.13
C ASN A 43 11.35 13.36 -12.62
N PRO A 44 12.47 13.98 -12.19
CA PRO A 44 12.76 14.29 -10.80
C PRO A 44 11.74 15.21 -10.12
N SER A 45 10.94 15.97 -10.88
CA SER A 45 9.86 16.80 -10.31
C SER A 45 8.62 15.98 -9.94
N HIS A 46 8.51 14.75 -10.41
CA HIS A 46 7.45 13.83 -10.07
C HIS A 46 7.85 13.01 -8.84
N VAL A 47 7.52 13.53 -7.68
CA VAL A 47 7.83 12.97 -6.36
C VAL A 47 6.58 12.45 -5.67
N LEU A 48 6.78 11.75 -4.56
CA LEU A 48 5.70 11.28 -3.70
C LEU A 48 5.08 12.44 -2.91
N ALA A 49 3.81 12.28 -2.53
CA ALA A 49 3.18 13.10 -1.50
C ALA A 49 2.79 12.17 -0.34
N PHE A 50 2.85 12.70 0.88
CA PHE A 50 2.55 11.94 2.10
C PHE A 50 1.33 12.50 2.80
N SER A 51 0.57 11.65 3.51
CA SER A 51 -0.55 12.11 4.35
C SER A 51 -0.08 12.81 5.62
N THR A 52 1.15 12.54 6.05
CA THR A 52 1.82 13.18 7.19
C THR A 52 3.33 13.20 6.93
N ASP A 53 4.03 14.13 7.53
CA ASP A 53 5.50 14.19 7.56
C ASP A 53 6.10 13.49 8.79
N THR A 54 5.26 13.18 9.79
CA THR A 54 5.68 12.56 11.05
C THR A 54 4.64 11.56 11.53
N VAL A 55 5.09 10.36 11.92
CA VAL A 55 4.29 9.36 12.63
C VAL A 55 4.76 9.33 14.08
N ALA A 56 3.94 9.90 14.97
CA ALA A 56 4.24 9.97 16.38
C ALA A 56 3.48 8.91 17.17
N PHE A 57 4.21 8.18 18.01
CA PHE A 57 3.66 7.27 19.01
C PHE A 57 3.76 7.96 20.37
N ASP A 58 2.61 8.24 21.01
CA ASP A 58 2.58 9.02 22.26
C ASP A 58 3.30 8.33 23.40
N THR A 59 2.96 7.05 23.65
CA THR A 59 3.63 6.21 24.65
C THR A 59 3.52 4.76 24.20
N VAL A 60 4.64 4.07 24.13
CA VAL A 60 4.73 2.63 23.86
C VAL A 60 5.19 1.96 25.16
N PHE A 61 4.34 1.07 25.68
CA PHE A 61 4.68 0.29 26.88
C PHE A 61 5.47 -0.95 26.47
N THR A 62 6.66 -1.09 27.00
CA THR A 62 7.61 -2.16 26.65
C THR A 62 7.10 -3.58 26.95
N THR A 63 6.06 -3.71 27.78
CA THR A 63 5.52 -5.01 28.24
C THR A 63 4.11 -5.33 27.74
N ILE A 64 3.41 -4.42 27.06
CA ILE A 64 1.96 -4.56 26.73
C ILE A 64 1.69 -4.78 25.24
N GLY A 65 2.71 -4.93 24.45
CA GLY A 65 2.56 -5.17 23.00
C GLY A 65 2.87 -3.96 22.14
N THR A 66 2.90 -4.22 20.84
CA THR A 66 3.26 -3.25 19.82
C THR A 66 2.12 -2.30 19.51
N SER A 67 2.44 -1.03 19.34
CA SER A 67 1.51 -0.02 18.84
C SER A 67 1.71 0.11 17.33
N THR A 68 0.64 0.04 16.56
CA THR A 68 0.68 0.18 15.10
C THR A 68 -0.01 1.47 14.67
N ARG A 69 0.64 2.25 13.79
CA ARG A 69 0.08 3.42 13.13
C ARG A 69 0.26 3.27 11.62
N SER A 70 -0.50 4.04 10.85
CA SER A 70 -0.39 4.01 9.39
C SER A 70 -0.45 5.40 8.80
N PHE A 71 0.17 5.54 7.63
CA PHE A 71 0.03 6.70 6.77
C PHE A 71 -0.06 6.28 5.31
N ARG A 72 -0.37 7.22 4.43
CA ARG A 72 -0.47 6.97 3.00
C ARG A 72 0.61 7.70 2.23
N ILE A 73 1.10 7.01 1.20
CA ILE A 73 1.95 7.56 0.15
C ILE A 73 1.07 7.75 -1.09
N TYR A 74 1.12 8.91 -1.73
CA TYR A 74 0.33 9.23 -2.91
C TYR A 74 1.23 9.48 -4.11
N ASN A 75 0.86 8.91 -5.24
CA ASN A 75 1.31 9.37 -6.53
C ASN A 75 0.27 10.35 -7.11
N ARG A 76 0.52 11.64 -7.01
CA ARG A 76 -0.38 12.68 -7.55
C ARG A 76 -0.18 12.93 -9.05
N ASN A 77 0.82 12.28 -9.68
CA ASN A 77 1.09 12.39 -11.10
C ASN A 77 0.13 11.54 -11.93
N LYS A 78 0.11 11.75 -13.24
CA LYS A 78 -0.71 10.95 -14.17
C LYS A 78 -0.07 9.60 -14.50
N LYS A 79 1.28 9.58 -14.57
CA LYS A 79 2.08 8.39 -14.87
C LYS A 79 2.43 7.65 -13.60
N SER A 80 2.73 6.36 -13.73
CA SER A 80 3.19 5.51 -12.64
C SER A 80 4.56 5.96 -12.11
N LEU A 81 4.78 5.79 -10.81
CA LEU A 81 6.05 6.02 -10.14
C LEU A 81 6.64 4.68 -9.69
N ASN A 82 7.94 4.52 -9.89
CA ASN A 82 8.70 3.46 -9.24
C ASN A 82 9.50 4.06 -8.09
N ILE A 83 9.21 3.60 -6.87
CA ILE A 83 10.00 3.92 -5.69
C ILE A 83 11.17 2.94 -5.68
N SER A 84 12.36 3.43 -5.99
CA SER A 84 13.55 2.59 -6.09
C SER A 84 14.01 2.02 -4.75
N SER A 85 13.72 2.73 -3.65
CA SER A 85 14.04 2.27 -2.29
C SER A 85 13.07 2.87 -1.28
N ILE A 86 12.63 2.03 -0.32
CA ILE A 86 11.94 2.42 0.93
C ILE A 86 12.67 1.69 2.05
N LYS A 87 13.21 2.41 3.03
CA LYS A 87 13.94 1.80 4.15
C LYS A 87 13.84 2.61 5.43
N LEU A 88 13.95 1.93 6.58
CA LEU A 88 14.25 2.58 7.86
C LEU A 88 15.69 3.09 7.85
N ALA A 89 15.91 4.26 8.44
CA ALA A 89 17.27 4.83 8.53
C ALA A 89 18.12 4.09 9.56
N ASP A 90 17.51 3.66 10.69
CA ASP A 90 18.16 2.92 11.78
C ASP A 90 17.33 1.70 12.19
N ALA A 91 17.12 0.75 11.27
CA ALA A 91 16.31 -0.44 11.50
C ALA A 91 16.82 -1.33 12.63
N GLU A 92 18.13 -1.33 12.90
CA GLU A 92 18.73 -2.22 13.89
C GLU A 92 18.53 -1.75 15.34
N HIS A 93 18.36 -0.44 15.57
CA HIS A 93 18.38 0.12 16.92
C HIS A 93 17.10 0.85 17.30
N SER A 94 16.28 1.27 16.32
CA SER A 94 15.11 2.12 16.60
C SER A 94 13.91 1.36 17.16
N GLY A 95 13.84 0.03 16.97
CA GLY A 95 12.69 -0.79 17.36
C GLY A 95 11.43 -0.54 16.53
N PHE A 96 11.53 0.21 15.43
CA PHE A 96 10.45 0.34 14.47
C PHE A 96 10.51 -0.78 13.43
N HIS A 97 9.33 -1.21 12.98
CA HIS A 97 9.13 -2.12 11.86
C HIS A 97 8.13 -1.53 10.90
N ILE A 98 8.30 -1.75 9.60
CA ILE A 98 7.39 -1.23 8.60
C ILE A 98 6.77 -2.34 7.76
N ASN A 99 5.54 -2.09 7.32
CA ASN A 99 4.83 -2.90 6.34
C ASN A 99 4.35 -1.99 5.22
N VAL A 100 4.79 -2.28 4.01
CA VAL A 100 4.45 -1.53 2.81
C VAL A 100 3.54 -2.38 1.94
N ASP A 101 2.31 -1.94 1.72
CA ASP A 101 1.32 -2.62 0.88
C ASP A 101 1.13 -4.12 1.24
N GLY A 102 1.10 -4.43 2.55
CA GLY A 102 0.93 -5.79 3.05
C GLY A 102 2.23 -6.61 3.18
N MET A 103 3.36 -6.11 2.74
CA MET A 103 4.67 -6.75 2.89
C MET A 103 5.42 -6.18 4.09
N SER A 104 5.81 -7.03 5.04
CA SER A 104 6.64 -6.62 6.18
C SER A 104 8.11 -6.72 5.84
N GLY A 105 8.91 -5.75 6.32
CA GLY A 105 10.36 -5.71 6.11
C GLY A 105 10.95 -4.36 6.53
N ASP A 106 12.26 -4.23 6.43
CA ASP A 106 12.98 -2.99 6.77
C ASP A 106 13.55 -2.28 5.54
N ASN A 107 13.53 -2.96 4.39
CA ASN A 107 14.00 -2.44 3.12
C ASN A 107 13.20 -3.04 1.96
N PHE A 108 12.65 -2.17 1.11
CA PHE A 108 11.89 -2.52 -0.08
C PHE A 108 12.49 -1.84 -1.29
N THR A 109 12.44 -2.51 -2.43
CA THR A 109 12.93 -1.98 -3.70
C THR A 109 11.90 -2.15 -4.80
N ASN A 110 11.88 -1.19 -5.75
CA ASN A 110 10.99 -1.25 -6.91
C ASN A 110 9.50 -1.36 -6.54
N VAL A 111 9.05 -0.56 -5.58
CA VAL A 111 7.64 -0.45 -5.21
C VAL A 111 6.94 0.49 -6.17
N GLU A 112 5.94 -0.02 -6.88
CA GLU A 112 5.22 0.73 -7.90
C GLU A 112 3.95 1.36 -7.35
N ILE A 113 3.70 2.62 -7.73
CA ILE A 113 2.42 3.30 -7.47
C ILE A 113 1.88 3.82 -8.79
N ARG A 114 0.71 3.37 -9.19
CA ARG A 114 0.03 3.84 -10.40
C ARG A 114 -0.27 5.34 -10.34
N GLY A 115 -0.47 5.93 -11.50
CA GLY A 115 -0.86 7.33 -11.60
C GLY A 115 -2.17 7.60 -10.86
N LYS A 116 -2.20 8.64 -9.99
CA LYS A 116 -3.36 9.03 -9.17
C LYS A 116 -3.77 8.02 -8.08
N ASP A 117 -2.89 7.06 -7.77
CA ASP A 117 -3.14 6.04 -6.75
C ASP A 117 -2.32 6.29 -5.46
N SER A 118 -2.52 5.44 -4.46
CA SER A 118 -1.86 5.52 -3.15
C SER A 118 -1.62 4.15 -2.55
N LEU A 119 -0.57 4.04 -1.72
CA LEU A 119 -0.27 2.87 -0.91
C LEU A 119 -0.35 3.20 0.58
N TYR A 120 -0.68 2.20 1.40
CA TYR A 120 -0.57 2.29 2.85
C TYR A 120 0.82 1.84 3.31
N VAL A 121 1.35 2.57 4.27
CA VAL A 121 2.51 2.16 5.06
C VAL A 121 2.07 2.05 6.51
N PHE A 122 2.22 0.87 7.08
CA PHE A 122 2.00 0.62 8.49
C PHE A 122 3.36 0.67 9.19
N VAL A 123 3.38 1.30 10.35
CA VAL A 123 4.55 1.39 11.22
C VAL A 123 4.19 0.76 12.56
N GLU A 124 5.02 -0.14 13.01
CA GLU A 124 4.91 -0.81 14.29
C GLU A 124 6.09 -0.37 15.17
N ALA A 125 5.81 0.03 16.41
CA ALA A 125 6.83 0.38 17.38
C ALA A 125 6.93 -0.72 18.43
N ASN A 126 8.08 -1.41 18.47
CA ASN A 126 8.41 -2.42 19.47
C ASN A 126 9.66 -1.97 20.22
N ILE A 127 9.45 -1.31 21.37
CA ILE A 127 10.55 -0.74 22.15
C ILE A 127 10.97 -1.76 23.20
N ASP A 128 12.25 -2.18 23.15
CA ASP A 128 12.81 -3.10 24.12
C ASP A 128 12.93 -2.47 25.52
N PRO A 129 12.56 -3.19 26.59
CA PRO A 129 12.71 -2.70 27.94
C PRO A 129 14.21 -2.55 28.29
N THR A 130 14.64 -1.33 28.56
CA THR A 130 16.03 -1.04 28.90
C THR A 130 16.31 -1.18 30.38
N ASN A 131 15.35 -1.63 31.22
CA ASN A 131 15.45 -1.67 32.69
C ASN A 131 15.84 -0.32 33.33
N GLN A 132 15.50 0.79 32.68
CA GLN A 132 15.73 2.13 33.20
C GLN A 132 14.37 2.79 33.46
N ASP A 133 14.22 3.38 34.65
CA ASP A 133 12.99 4.06 35.09
C ASP A 133 12.68 5.37 34.33
N ASN A 134 13.48 5.73 33.34
CA ASN A 134 13.32 6.95 32.57
C ASN A 134 12.62 6.68 31.22
N PRO A 135 11.70 7.55 30.80
CA PRO A 135 11.11 7.48 29.48
C PRO A 135 12.20 7.67 28.42
N ILE A 136 12.22 6.78 27.43
CA ILE A 136 13.16 6.83 26.32
C ILE A 136 12.45 7.48 25.14
N PHE A 137 13.06 8.52 24.58
CA PHE A 137 12.60 9.11 23.34
C PHE A 137 13.40 8.55 22.16
N ILE A 138 12.70 7.87 21.25
CA ILE A 138 13.29 7.24 20.07
C ILE A 138 12.86 8.01 18.83
N VAL A 139 13.81 8.26 17.95
CA VAL A 139 13.59 8.94 16.67
C VAL A 139 14.24 8.11 15.57
N ASP A 140 13.47 7.90 14.48
CA ASP A 140 13.96 7.29 13.25
C ASP A 140 13.27 7.97 12.05
N SER A 141 13.53 7.52 10.85
CA SER A 141 12.82 7.97 9.65
C SER A 141 12.70 6.86 8.62
N ILE A 142 11.60 6.89 7.87
CA ILE A 142 11.46 6.08 6.68
C ILE A 142 11.94 6.92 5.49
N VAL A 143 12.96 6.44 4.80
CA VAL A 143 13.58 7.10 3.66
C VAL A 143 13.05 6.49 2.37
N PHE A 144 12.55 7.34 1.49
CA PHE A 144 12.03 7.00 0.17
C PHE A 144 12.92 7.59 -0.92
N VAL A 145 13.24 6.81 -1.94
CA VAL A 145 13.95 7.31 -3.12
C VAL A 145 13.09 7.08 -4.37
N THR A 146 12.71 8.16 -5.05
CA THR A 146 11.88 8.12 -6.25
C THR A 146 12.48 9.07 -7.30
N ASN A 147 12.70 8.60 -8.52
CA ASN A 147 13.28 9.39 -9.61
C ASN A 147 14.59 10.09 -9.22
N GLY A 148 15.42 9.47 -8.37
CA GLY A 148 16.66 10.03 -7.85
C GLY A 148 16.49 11.09 -6.74
N VAL A 149 15.25 11.40 -6.33
CA VAL A 149 14.96 12.35 -5.25
C VAL A 149 14.69 11.56 -3.96
N GLN A 150 15.35 11.96 -2.88
CA GLN A 150 15.15 11.42 -1.54
C GLN A 150 14.12 12.26 -0.78
N GLN A 151 13.17 11.58 -0.13
CA GLN A 151 12.17 12.14 0.78
C GLN A 151 12.12 11.29 2.04
N ASP A 152 11.67 11.83 3.16
CA ASP A 152 11.54 11.08 4.41
C ASP A 152 10.24 11.39 5.15
N VAL A 153 9.82 10.43 5.98
CA VAL A 153 8.76 10.56 6.99
C VAL A 153 9.37 10.22 8.33
N LYS A 154 9.27 11.14 9.29
CA LYS A 154 9.85 10.98 10.63
C LYS A 154 9.02 10.04 11.48
N LEU A 155 9.70 9.26 12.30
CA LEU A 155 9.11 8.37 13.30
C LEU A 155 9.57 8.82 14.68
N THR A 156 8.62 8.97 15.61
CA THR A 156 8.94 9.31 17.00
C THR A 156 8.14 8.43 17.96
N ALA A 157 8.76 7.96 19.03
CA ALA A 157 8.09 7.20 20.07
C ALA A 157 8.67 7.53 21.44
N TYR A 158 7.80 7.51 22.46
CA TYR A 158 8.19 7.52 23.86
C TYR A 158 8.02 6.12 24.41
N GLY A 159 9.14 5.48 24.80
CA GLY A 159 9.13 4.21 25.52
C GLY A 159 9.04 4.45 27.02
N GLN A 160 8.17 3.70 27.70
CA GLN A 160 8.06 3.73 29.15
C GLN A 160 7.99 2.32 29.70
N ASP A 161 8.86 2.01 30.65
CA ASP A 161 8.79 0.76 31.39
C ASP A 161 7.61 0.78 32.37
N VAL A 162 6.77 -0.25 32.30
CA VAL A 162 5.67 -0.45 33.22
C VAL A 162 5.89 -1.73 34.02
N ILE A 163 6.04 -1.58 35.35
CA ILE A 163 6.03 -2.71 36.27
C ILE A 163 4.57 -3.05 36.56
N ILE A 164 4.05 -4.11 35.95
CA ILE A 164 2.72 -4.64 36.26
C ILE A 164 2.81 -5.42 37.57
N LYS A 165 2.45 -4.78 38.70
CA LYS A 165 2.22 -5.49 39.96
C LYS A 165 0.86 -6.17 39.89
N ARG A 166 0.83 -7.50 39.74
CA ARG A 166 -0.38 -8.28 39.96
C ARG A 166 -0.75 -8.15 41.46
N GLY A 167 -1.97 -7.71 41.74
CA GLY A 167 -2.44 -7.61 43.13
C GLY A 167 -2.38 -8.97 43.81
N GLU A 168 -1.65 -9.04 44.93
CA GLU A 168 -1.69 -10.20 45.81
C GLU A 168 -3.09 -10.24 46.49
N THR A 169 -3.78 -11.36 46.36
CA THR A 169 -4.99 -11.61 47.12
C THR A 169 -4.56 -11.84 48.55
N PHE A 170 -4.88 -10.88 49.42
CA PHE A 170 -4.75 -11.10 50.87
C PHE A 170 -5.87 -12.07 51.29
N THR A 171 -5.54 -13.32 51.60
CA THR A 171 -6.37 -14.19 52.37
C THR A 171 -6.25 -13.78 53.82
N THR A 172 -7.30 -13.13 54.39
CA THR A 172 -7.45 -12.95 55.81
C THR A 172 -7.90 -14.29 56.37
N ASP A 173 -6.97 -15.01 56.99
CA ASP A 173 -7.32 -16.13 57.88
C ASP A 173 -8.05 -15.56 59.10
N THR A 174 -9.32 -15.95 59.27
CA THR A 174 -10.11 -15.76 60.49
C THR A 174 -10.16 -17.05 61.24
#